data_fbc75283f9cd75ee5c3ad2accf873fe5
#
_entry.id   fbc75283f9cd75ee5c3ad2accf873fe5
#
_cell.length_a   1.000
_cell.length_b   1.000
_cell.length_c   1.000
_cell.angle_alpha   90.00
_cell.angle_beta   90.00
_cell.angle_gamma   90.00
#
_symmetry.space_group_name_H-M   'P 1'
#
loop_
_entity.id
_entity.type
_entity.pdbx_description
1 polymer ?
#
loop_
_entity_poly.entity_id
_entity_poly.type
_entity_poly.pdbx_seq_one_letter_code
_entity_poly.pdbx_strand_id
1 'polypeptide(L)'
;MSEPEPVERVVRRQRHTAGTPGPRRRSIVPIVLAVSGAAVLGWWALSGPAVDVAVGTEASQRVATPVASARRVPEWVTRTSAQRAATADAAPTLGNLPDTSCVLLRSNGRTVVEDQPGAAVIPASNLKLLTASAAIDLLGADTRFHTGVAAAAPPSDGVVAGDLFVIGGGDPVLSTDAYVPYEDHPRDLLTSVDVLADRIVASGVRTVTGSVVGDESRYDTVRDAPGWPSRYITDAQVSPLSALVIDDSRATPAAIEGPKDPPAAQPALHAAEVLTRLLRQRGVTVVGTPRVGAAPAGTTEVAGIDSPTVSQLAEQLTRFSDNTTSELLVKEIGKRASGAGTTEAGTAAVADWVRRSSLPTEVLDLADGSGLSPDNRVSCALLVALLERAGPDSALASWLARPGQPGTLQDRMAGDELRDRVRAKTGSLNNVRSLSGWFTPRSGQPVAFAMVINTTASGADRGEEVLSEQLLRSELGYPEVPGLGDLAPRAPRPA
;
A
#
# COMPACT_ATOMS: atom_id res chain seq x y z
N MET A 1 -4.89 61.67 -16.25
CA MET A 1 -3.45 62.05 -16.05
C MET A 1 -2.78 60.71 -15.73
N SER A 2 -2.36 60.12 -16.83
CA SER A 2 -0.98 59.67 -17.17
C SER A 2 -0.58 58.38 -16.47
N GLU A 3 -0.79 57.27 -17.17
CA GLU A 3 -0.08 56.01 -17.01
C GLU A 3 1.42 56.20 -17.37
N PRO A 4 2.33 55.44 -16.80
CA PRO A 4 3.65 55.25 -17.39
C PRO A 4 3.79 53.89 -18.09
N GLU A 5 4.36 53.97 -19.30
CA GLU A 5 4.75 52.88 -20.18
C GLU A 5 5.77 51.89 -19.59
N PRO A 6 5.80 50.64 -20.09
CA PRO A 6 6.81 49.67 -19.70
C PRO A 6 8.09 49.79 -20.51
N VAL A 7 9.23 49.78 -19.81
CA VAL A 7 10.60 49.77 -20.36
C VAL A 7 10.95 48.40 -20.92
N GLU A 8 11.13 48.34 -22.22
CA GLU A 8 11.69 47.20 -22.98
C GLU A 8 13.18 47.00 -22.67
N ARG A 9 13.56 45.88 -22.09
CA ARG A 9 14.98 45.44 -21.98
C ARG A 9 15.32 44.53 -23.15
N VAL A 10 16.09 45.08 -24.06
CA VAL A 10 16.78 44.35 -25.14
C VAL A 10 17.87 43.48 -24.54
N VAL A 11 17.73 42.16 -24.59
CA VAL A 11 18.79 41.19 -24.29
C VAL A 11 19.44 40.76 -25.59
N ARG A 12 20.67 41.22 -25.82
CA ARG A 12 21.55 40.78 -26.91
C ARG A 12 21.88 39.29 -26.73
N ARG A 13 21.40 38.46 -27.65
CA ARG A 13 21.87 37.08 -27.82
C ARG A 13 23.24 37.08 -28.50
N GLN A 14 24.28 36.69 -27.75
CA GLN A 14 25.54 36.25 -28.35
C GLN A 14 25.36 34.83 -28.92
N ARG A 15 25.55 34.73 -30.22
CA ARG A 15 25.62 33.41 -30.91
C ARG A 15 27.02 32.82 -30.63
N HIS A 16 27.07 31.76 -29.81
CA HIS A 16 28.23 30.86 -29.84
C HIS A 16 28.00 29.85 -30.97
N THR A 17 28.90 29.89 -31.94
CA THR A 17 29.01 28.89 -32.99
C THR A 17 29.58 27.61 -32.40
N ALA A 18 28.72 26.58 -32.27
CA ALA A 18 29.14 25.23 -31.91
C ALA A 18 29.89 24.61 -33.09
N GLY A 19 31.17 24.30 -32.91
CA GLY A 19 31.99 23.52 -33.84
C GLY A 19 31.47 22.08 -33.87
N THR A 20 31.26 21.56 -35.06
CA THR A 20 30.92 20.18 -35.37
C THR A 20 32.01 19.23 -34.86
N PRO A 21 31.71 18.22 -34.02
CA PRO A 21 32.70 17.20 -33.66
C PRO A 21 32.89 16.24 -34.84
N GLY A 22 34.16 16.11 -35.29
CA GLY A 22 34.56 15.15 -36.31
C GLY A 22 34.39 13.71 -35.84
N PRO A 23 34.31 12.74 -36.77
CA PRO A 23 34.01 11.36 -36.44
C PRO A 23 35.13 10.75 -35.58
N ARG A 24 34.78 10.40 -34.34
CA ARG A 24 35.66 9.58 -33.48
C ARG A 24 35.82 8.20 -34.10
N ARG A 25 37.04 7.93 -34.58
CA ARG A 25 37.45 6.58 -34.97
C ARG A 25 37.33 5.67 -33.75
N ARG A 26 36.32 4.77 -33.77
CA ARG A 26 36.23 3.69 -32.81
C ARG A 26 37.38 2.75 -33.03
N SER A 27 38.23 2.60 -32.03
CA SER A 27 39.38 1.68 -32.04
C SER A 27 38.85 0.22 -32.13
N ILE A 28 39.13 -0.44 -33.24
CA ILE A 28 38.74 -1.86 -33.47
C ILE A 28 39.73 -2.84 -32.80
N VAL A 29 40.81 -2.30 -32.20
CA VAL A 29 41.88 -3.09 -31.59
C VAL A 29 41.45 -4.07 -30.52
N PRO A 30 40.53 -3.77 -29.57
CA PRO A 30 40.15 -4.74 -28.57
C PRO A 30 39.31 -5.92 -29.12
N ILE A 31 38.56 -5.73 -30.21
CA ILE A 31 37.74 -6.79 -30.82
C ILE A 31 38.64 -7.76 -31.61
N VAL A 32 39.63 -7.29 -32.29
CA VAL A 32 40.57 -8.14 -33.03
C VAL A 32 41.42 -9.00 -32.09
N LEU A 33 41.88 -8.47 -30.95
CA LEU A 33 42.58 -9.26 -29.93
C LEU A 33 41.72 -10.33 -29.26
N ALA A 34 40.43 -10.05 -29.02
CA ALA A 34 39.51 -11.04 -28.45
C ALA A 34 39.20 -12.17 -29.42
N VAL A 35 39.03 -11.88 -30.72
CA VAL A 35 38.78 -12.90 -31.75
C VAL A 35 40.04 -13.73 -32.05
N SER A 36 41.23 -13.08 -32.07
CA SER A 36 42.51 -13.76 -32.27
C SER A 36 42.87 -14.66 -31.07
N GLY A 37 42.57 -14.26 -29.84
CA GLY A 37 42.77 -15.10 -28.64
C GLY A 37 41.87 -16.33 -28.63
N ALA A 38 40.62 -16.20 -29.05
CA ALA A 38 39.70 -17.32 -29.15
C ALA A 38 40.08 -18.32 -30.28
N ALA A 39 40.61 -17.83 -31.38
CA ALA A 39 41.09 -18.67 -32.47
C ALA A 39 42.35 -19.48 -32.10
N VAL A 40 43.29 -18.89 -31.39
CA VAL A 40 44.52 -19.57 -30.88
C VAL A 40 44.20 -20.61 -29.82
N LEU A 41 43.29 -20.34 -28.89
CA LEU A 41 42.83 -21.31 -27.91
C LEU A 41 42.00 -22.46 -28.55
N GLY A 42 41.23 -22.15 -29.57
CA GLY A 42 40.51 -23.17 -30.35
C GLY A 42 41.41 -24.10 -31.12
N TRP A 43 42.51 -23.58 -31.72
CA TRP A 43 43.51 -24.41 -32.43
C TRP A 43 44.30 -25.33 -31.49
N TRP A 44 44.70 -24.84 -30.31
CA TRP A 44 45.41 -25.65 -29.31
C TRP A 44 44.54 -26.78 -28.75
N ALA A 45 43.25 -26.58 -28.61
CA ALA A 45 42.30 -27.59 -28.16
C ALA A 45 42.03 -28.70 -29.21
N LEU A 46 42.30 -28.40 -30.52
CA LEU A 46 42.09 -29.33 -31.60
C LEU A 46 43.36 -30.08 -32.02
N SER A 47 44.57 -29.63 -31.61
CA SER A 47 45.86 -30.15 -32.06
C SER A 47 46.63 -30.97 -31.00
N GLY A 48 46.04 -31.25 -29.87
CA GLY A 48 46.68 -32.09 -28.82
C GLY A 48 46.82 -33.55 -29.29
N PRO A 49 47.92 -34.26 -28.94
CA PRO A 49 48.12 -35.66 -29.33
C PRO A 49 47.03 -36.55 -28.71
N ALA A 50 46.49 -37.46 -29.54
CA ALA A 50 45.58 -38.47 -29.06
C ALA A 50 46.32 -39.38 -28.06
N VAL A 51 45.87 -39.39 -26.81
CA VAL A 51 46.32 -40.34 -25.82
C VAL A 51 45.42 -41.57 -25.88
N ASP A 52 45.98 -42.68 -26.43
CA ASP A 52 45.31 -43.97 -26.35
C ASP A 52 45.22 -44.44 -24.91
N VAL A 53 44.02 -44.32 -24.32
CA VAL A 53 43.70 -44.89 -23.03
C VAL A 53 43.03 -46.26 -23.26
N ALA A 54 43.70 -47.33 -22.83
CA ALA A 54 43.15 -48.67 -22.85
C ALA A 54 41.83 -48.74 -22.06
N VAL A 55 40.74 -49.13 -22.71
CA VAL A 55 39.40 -49.21 -22.14
C VAL A 55 39.27 -50.47 -21.32
N GLY A 56 39.33 -50.35 -19.98
CA GLY A 56 38.77 -51.31 -19.04
C GLY A 56 37.24 -51.22 -19.05
N THR A 57 36.56 -52.30 -19.26
CA THR A 57 35.13 -52.49 -19.25
C THR A 57 34.54 -52.06 -17.89
N GLU A 58 33.58 -51.16 -17.98
CA GLU A 58 32.77 -50.49 -16.94
C GLU A 58 33.22 -49.06 -16.59
N ALA A 59 33.26 -48.21 -17.58
CA ALA A 59 33.26 -46.77 -17.33
C ALA A 59 31.91 -46.20 -17.79
N SER A 60 31.09 -45.76 -16.84
CA SER A 60 30.00 -44.81 -17.14
C SER A 60 30.56 -43.70 -18.03
N GLN A 61 30.05 -43.54 -19.24
CA GLN A 61 30.46 -42.49 -20.16
C GLN A 61 30.18 -41.12 -19.45
N ARG A 62 31.20 -40.62 -18.76
CA ARG A 62 31.24 -39.20 -18.46
C ARG A 62 31.41 -38.46 -19.77
N VAL A 63 30.32 -37.99 -20.34
CA VAL A 63 30.38 -37.05 -21.47
C VAL A 63 31.13 -35.83 -20.94
N ALA A 64 32.43 -35.75 -21.25
CA ALA A 64 33.24 -34.60 -20.92
C ALA A 64 32.65 -33.39 -21.65
N THR A 65 31.97 -32.54 -20.97
CA THR A 65 31.47 -31.29 -21.56
C THR A 65 32.69 -30.46 -21.91
N PRO A 66 32.88 -30.03 -23.16
CA PRO A 66 34.04 -29.24 -23.56
C PRO A 66 34.16 -28.00 -22.62
N VAL A 67 35.39 -27.62 -22.27
CA VAL A 67 35.65 -26.44 -21.41
C VAL A 67 35.01 -25.19 -22.00
N ALA A 68 34.90 -25.10 -23.33
CA ALA A 68 34.28 -24.03 -24.10
C ALA A 68 32.80 -24.35 -24.48
N SER A 69 32.09 -25.14 -23.71
CA SER A 69 30.67 -25.41 -23.96
C SER A 69 29.84 -24.17 -23.70
N ALA A 70 28.94 -23.83 -24.63
CA ALA A 70 27.92 -22.81 -24.48
C ALA A 70 27.04 -23.00 -23.19
N ARG A 71 27.02 -24.23 -22.63
CA ARG A 71 26.35 -24.59 -21.39
C ARG A 71 27.08 -24.07 -20.14
N ARG A 72 28.27 -23.51 -20.25
CA ARG A 72 29.06 -22.90 -19.17
C ARG A 72 29.04 -21.38 -19.25
N VAL A 73 27.96 -20.78 -19.75
CA VAL A 73 27.78 -19.32 -19.73
C VAL A 73 27.80 -18.85 -18.28
N PRO A 74 28.70 -17.93 -17.91
CA PRO A 74 28.73 -17.39 -16.54
C PRO A 74 27.38 -16.78 -16.18
N GLU A 75 26.93 -16.99 -14.96
CA GLU A 75 25.63 -16.51 -14.48
C GLU A 75 25.44 -14.99 -14.68
N TRP A 76 26.53 -14.20 -14.56
CA TRP A 76 26.45 -12.76 -14.81
C TRP A 76 26.10 -12.40 -16.27
N VAL A 77 26.49 -13.23 -17.25
CA VAL A 77 26.13 -13.02 -18.67
C VAL A 77 24.63 -13.27 -18.89
N THR A 78 24.14 -14.40 -18.39
CA THR A 78 22.70 -14.73 -18.52
C THR A 78 21.84 -13.69 -17.81
N ARG A 79 22.25 -13.23 -16.63
CA ARG A 79 21.56 -12.19 -15.88
C ARG A 79 21.58 -10.84 -16.57
N THR A 80 22.72 -10.40 -17.10
CA THR A 80 22.81 -9.14 -17.83
C THR A 80 21.98 -9.18 -19.11
N SER A 81 21.94 -10.35 -19.77
CA SER A 81 21.10 -10.55 -20.96
C SER A 81 19.61 -10.54 -20.61
N ALA A 82 19.22 -11.17 -19.49
CA ALA A 82 17.85 -11.16 -18.99
C ALA A 82 17.38 -9.74 -18.64
N GLN A 83 18.23 -8.96 -17.95
CA GLN A 83 17.92 -7.56 -17.64
C GLN A 83 17.77 -6.70 -18.89
N ARG A 84 18.64 -6.89 -19.90
CA ARG A 84 18.52 -6.16 -21.18
C ARG A 84 17.26 -6.55 -21.94
N ALA A 85 16.89 -7.83 -21.92
CA ALA A 85 15.66 -8.30 -22.54
C ALA A 85 14.45 -7.68 -21.82
N ALA A 86 14.38 -7.75 -20.49
CA ALA A 86 13.32 -7.14 -19.70
C ALA A 86 13.18 -5.63 -20.00
N THR A 87 14.30 -4.88 -20.01
CA THR A 87 14.25 -3.45 -20.38
C THR A 87 13.74 -3.23 -21.80
N ALA A 88 14.09 -4.11 -22.75
CA ALA A 88 13.61 -4.01 -24.14
C ALA A 88 12.12 -4.34 -24.26
N ASP A 89 11.66 -5.37 -23.54
CA ASP A 89 10.27 -5.81 -23.52
C ASP A 89 9.35 -4.77 -22.82
N ALA A 90 9.87 -4.07 -21.80
CA ALA A 90 9.19 -2.98 -21.11
C ALA A 90 9.13 -1.67 -21.91
N ALA A 91 10.09 -1.42 -22.80
CA ALA A 91 10.28 -0.14 -23.49
C ALA A 91 9.01 0.40 -24.20
N PRO A 92 8.17 -0.41 -24.88
CA PRO A 92 6.95 0.09 -25.50
C PRO A 92 5.94 0.63 -24.46
N THR A 93 5.86 0.02 -23.28
CA THR A 93 4.98 0.46 -22.20
C THR A 93 5.53 1.71 -21.53
N LEU A 94 6.84 1.71 -21.21
CA LEU A 94 7.51 2.86 -20.59
C LEU A 94 7.43 4.11 -21.46
N GLY A 95 7.56 3.98 -22.78
CA GLY A 95 7.46 5.09 -23.74
C GLY A 95 6.07 5.75 -23.81
N ASN A 96 5.05 5.14 -23.22
CA ASN A 96 3.69 5.69 -23.13
C ASN A 96 3.37 6.30 -21.76
N LEU A 97 4.31 6.25 -20.81
CA LEU A 97 4.11 6.83 -19.48
C LEU A 97 4.30 8.35 -19.50
N PRO A 98 3.46 9.10 -18.75
CA PRO A 98 3.72 10.51 -18.50
C PRO A 98 5.05 10.73 -17.76
N ASP A 99 5.72 11.85 -18.03
CA ASP A 99 7.00 12.22 -17.40
C ASP A 99 6.93 12.35 -15.86
N THR A 100 5.73 12.45 -15.31
CA THR A 100 5.44 12.55 -13.87
C THR A 100 5.14 11.19 -13.24
N SER A 101 5.61 10.11 -13.86
CA SER A 101 5.43 8.74 -13.39
C SER A 101 6.71 8.16 -12.82
N CYS A 102 6.62 7.06 -12.10
CA CYS A 102 7.78 6.25 -11.74
C CYS A 102 7.47 4.75 -11.84
N VAL A 103 8.49 3.99 -12.21
CA VAL A 103 8.45 2.52 -12.29
C VAL A 103 9.71 1.95 -11.67
N LEU A 104 9.58 0.90 -10.89
CA LEU A 104 10.69 0.08 -10.43
C LEU A 104 10.24 -1.36 -10.24
N LEU A 105 10.93 -2.28 -10.89
CA LEU A 105 10.81 -3.72 -10.69
C LEU A 105 12.15 -4.24 -10.19
N ARG A 106 12.17 -4.99 -9.09
CA ARG A 106 13.39 -5.58 -8.52
C ARG A 106 13.19 -7.04 -8.14
N SER A 107 14.23 -7.82 -8.33
CA SER A 107 14.29 -9.22 -7.91
C SER A 107 15.62 -9.52 -7.26
N ASN A 108 15.59 -10.09 -6.05
CA ASN A 108 16.78 -10.41 -5.27
C ASN A 108 17.77 -9.23 -5.13
N GLY A 109 17.24 -8.04 -4.81
CA GLY A 109 18.02 -6.81 -4.64
C GLY A 109 18.57 -6.21 -5.93
N ARG A 110 18.15 -6.67 -7.12
CA ARG A 110 18.62 -6.19 -8.42
C ARG A 110 17.49 -5.59 -9.23
N THR A 111 17.78 -4.51 -9.91
CA THR A 111 16.85 -3.88 -10.83
C THR A 111 16.60 -4.76 -12.05
N VAL A 112 15.33 -4.99 -12.37
CA VAL A 112 14.84 -5.67 -13.58
C VAL A 112 14.47 -4.64 -14.62
N VAL A 113 13.57 -3.72 -14.25
CA VAL A 113 13.11 -2.59 -15.06
C VAL A 113 13.04 -1.36 -14.16
N GLU A 114 13.43 -0.20 -14.67
CA GLU A 114 13.25 1.06 -13.98
C GLU A 114 13.00 2.21 -14.95
N ASP A 115 12.16 3.14 -14.50
CA ASP A 115 11.97 4.45 -15.11
C ASP A 115 11.68 5.45 -14.00
N GLN A 116 12.55 6.45 -13.85
CA GLN A 116 12.49 7.50 -12.83
C GLN A 116 12.15 6.99 -11.41
N PRO A 117 12.82 5.94 -10.88
CA PRO A 117 12.41 5.28 -9.63
C PRO A 117 12.46 6.20 -8.40
N GLY A 118 13.27 7.28 -8.46
CA GLY A 118 13.38 8.30 -7.43
C GLY A 118 12.46 9.52 -7.62
N ALA A 119 11.61 9.53 -8.65
CA ALA A 119 10.72 10.68 -8.89
C ALA A 119 9.73 10.88 -7.74
N ALA A 120 9.43 12.15 -7.45
CA ALA A 120 8.42 12.57 -6.48
C ALA A 120 7.02 12.40 -7.08
N VAL A 121 6.30 11.35 -6.67
CA VAL A 121 4.96 11.06 -7.19
C VAL A 121 3.89 11.09 -6.10
N ILE A 122 2.67 11.39 -6.50
CA ILE A 122 1.49 11.24 -5.64
C ILE A 122 1.13 9.75 -5.62
N PRO A 123 1.22 9.06 -4.48
CA PRO A 123 1.08 7.60 -4.42
C PRO A 123 -0.35 7.10 -4.53
N ALA A 124 -1.34 7.96 -4.29
CA ALA A 124 -2.70 7.52 -3.97
C ALA A 124 -2.67 6.45 -2.87
N SER A 125 -3.58 5.48 -2.89
CA SER A 125 -3.68 4.45 -1.84
C SER A 125 -2.48 3.50 -1.72
N ASN A 126 -1.43 3.61 -2.56
CA ASN A 126 -0.18 2.91 -2.31
C ASN A 126 0.55 3.41 -1.04
N LEU A 127 0.19 4.62 -0.56
CA LEU A 127 0.64 5.12 0.74
C LEU A 127 0.28 4.19 1.89
N LYS A 128 -0.85 3.48 1.80
CA LYS A 128 -1.30 2.53 2.82
C LYS A 128 -0.32 1.40 3.11
N LEU A 129 0.60 1.10 2.19
CA LEU A 129 1.70 0.16 2.45
C LEU A 129 2.61 0.66 3.58
N LEU A 130 2.91 1.97 3.59
CA LEU A 130 3.67 2.61 4.67
C LEU A 130 2.86 2.63 5.97
N THR A 131 1.60 3.07 5.89
CA THR A 131 0.71 3.17 7.06
C THR A 131 0.50 1.82 7.74
N ALA A 132 0.20 0.76 6.97
CA ALA A 132 0.01 -0.59 7.51
C ALA A 132 1.29 -1.13 8.16
N SER A 133 2.44 -0.97 7.49
CA SER A 133 3.72 -1.44 8.02
C SER A 133 4.13 -0.69 9.29
N ALA A 134 3.98 0.64 9.29
CA ALA A 134 4.26 1.47 10.46
C ALA A 134 3.32 1.15 11.63
N ALA A 135 2.03 0.89 11.37
CA ALA A 135 1.07 0.52 12.42
C ALA A 135 1.48 -0.79 13.11
N ILE A 136 1.90 -1.80 12.37
CA ILE A 136 2.40 -3.06 12.93
C ILE A 136 3.62 -2.84 13.81
N ASP A 137 4.60 -2.07 13.33
CA ASP A 137 5.87 -1.87 14.04
C ASP A 137 5.72 -0.94 15.25
N LEU A 138 4.85 0.08 15.18
CA LEU A 138 4.72 1.13 16.20
C LEU A 138 3.61 0.86 17.22
N LEU A 139 2.53 0.22 16.82
CA LEU A 139 1.41 -0.10 17.71
C LEU A 139 1.47 -1.54 18.23
N GLY A 140 2.01 -2.46 17.42
CA GLY A 140 2.02 -3.90 17.70
C GLY A 140 0.88 -4.64 17.01
N ALA A 141 1.20 -5.80 16.40
CA ALA A 141 0.26 -6.58 15.59
C ALA A 141 -1.01 -7.02 16.35
N ASP A 142 -0.87 -7.37 17.63
CA ASP A 142 -1.94 -7.92 18.47
C ASP A 142 -2.71 -6.85 19.26
N THR A 143 -2.31 -5.58 19.14
CA THR A 143 -3.00 -4.46 19.79
C THR A 143 -4.44 -4.38 19.32
N ARG A 144 -5.36 -4.07 20.25
CA ARG A 144 -6.78 -3.80 20.01
C ARG A 144 -7.15 -2.47 20.58
N PHE A 145 -8.10 -1.81 19.96
CA PHE A 145 -8.66 -0.53 20.44
C PHE A 145 -9.88 -0.81 21.28
N HIS A 146 -9.88 -0.30 22.50
CA HIS A 146 -10.95 -0.54 23.46
C HIS A 146 -11.97 0.59 23.46
N THR A 147 -13.23 0.28 23.12
CA THR A 147 -14.36 1.22 23.29
C THR A 147 -15.06 0.88 24.59
N GLY A 148 -14.91 1.76 25.58
CA GLY A 148 -15.47 1.58 26.91
C GLY A 148 -16.82 2.28 27.07
N VAL A 149 -17.65 1.76 27.96
CA VAL A 149 -18.84 2.45 28.44
C VAL A 149 -18.72 2.60 29.95
N ALA A 150 -18.76 3.85 30.45
CA ALA A 150 -18.49 4.14 31.85
C ALA A 150 -19.57 5.07 32.47
N ALA A 151 -19.66 5.01 33.77
CA ALA A 151 -20.53 5.90 34.58
C ALA A 151 -19.77 6.43 35.79
N ALA A 152 -20.29 7.47 36.44
CA ALA A 152 -19.70 8.03 37.65
C ALA A 152 -19.59 7.04 38.82
N ALA A 153 -20.49 6.05 38.86
CA ALA A 153 -20.45 4.91 39.79
C ALA A 153 -21.07 3.67 39.12
N PRO A 154 -20.79 2.47 39.63
CA PRO A 154 -21.46 1.24 39.16
C PRO A 154 -22.98 1.38 39.27
N PRO A 155 -23.76 0.69 38.39
CA PRO A 155 -25.22 0.63 38.51
C PRO A 155 -25.63 0.10 39.88
N SER A 156 -26.60 0.77 40.55
CA SER A 156 -27.22 0.29 41.77
C SER A 156 -28.70 0.05 41.54
N ASP A 157 -29.19 -1.16 41.86
CA ASP A 157 -30.57 -1.58 41.61
C ASP A 157 -31.02 -1.38 40.12
N GLY A 158 -30.08 -1.55 39.20
CA GLY A 158 -30.33 -1.34 37.79
C GLY A 158 -30.29 0.11 37.33
N VAL A 159 -29.95 1.06 38.19
CA VAL A 159 -29.94 2.50 37.87
C VAL A 159 -28.51 3.02 37.80
N VAL A 160 -28.17 3.63 36.65
CA VAL A 160 -27.04 4.55 36.52
C VAL A 160 -27.50 5.93 36.88
N ALA A 161 -26.97 6.44 38.01
CA ALA A 161 -27.27 7.79 38.49
C ALA A 161 -26.42 8.81 37.70
N GLY A 162 -27.07 9.56 36.79
CA GLY A 162 -26.41 10.53 35.91
C GLY A 162 -26.16 9.95 34.52
N ASP A 163 -25.06 10.37 33.90
CA ASP A 163 -24.73 10.07 32.51
C ASP A 163 -24.02 8.72 32.34
N LEU A 164 -24.21 8.17 31.17
CA LEU A 164 -23.48 6.99 30.66
C LEU A 164 -22.57 7.45 29.52
N PHE A 165 -21.28 7.36 29.70
CA PHE A 165 -20.28 7.78 28.72
C PHE A 165 -19.89 6.63 27.81
N VAL A 166 -19.99 6.79 26.49
CA VAL A 166 -19.35 5.90 25.50
C VAL A 166 -18.04 6.53 25.07
N ILE A 167 -16.93 5.88 25.42
CA ILE A 167 -15.58 6.42 25.29
C ILE A 167 -14.90 5.75 24.10
N GLY A 168 -14.64 6.55 23.07
CA GLY A 168 -14.04 6.07 21.83
C GLY A 168 -12.58 5.67 22.01
N GLY A 169 -12.26 4.44 21.63
CA GLY A 169 -10.92 3.86 21.65
C GLY A 169 -10.12 4.09 20.36
N GLY A 170 -10.72 4.70 19.34
CA GLY A 170 -10.12 4.81 18.02
C GLY A 170 -10.37 3.57 17.14
N ASP A 171 -11.33 2.74 17.46
CA ASP A 171 -11.76 1.59 16.65
C ASP A 171 -12.40 2.08 15.34
N PRO A 172 -11.81 1.77 14.17
CA PRO A 172 -12.30 2.27 12.89
C PRO A 172 -13.50 1.50 12.33
N VAL A 173 -13.86 0.36 12.94
CA VAL A 173 -14.84 -0.58 12.40
C VAL A 173 -16.03 -0.83 13.33
N LEU A 174 -16.32 0.13 14.23
CA LEU A 174 -17.54 0.11 15.05
C LEU A 174 -18.78 0.22 14.17
N SER A 175 -19.67 -0.77 14.25
CA SER A 175 -20.85 -0.83 13.40
C SER A 175 -22.04 -1.46 14.11
N THR A 176 -23.24 -1.00 13.79
CA THR A 176 -24.48 -1.73 14.14
C THR A 176 -24.66 -2.94 13.23
N ASP A 177 -25.32 -3.97 13.71
CA ASP A 177 -25.59 -5.19 12.93
C ASP A 177 -26.45 -4.91 11.68
N ALA A 178 -27.22 -3.81 11.70
CA ALA A 178 -28.06 -3.39 10.59
C ALA A 178 -27.30 -2.59 9.51
N TYR A 179 -26.14 -2.04 9.84
CA TYR A 179 -25.36 -1.20 8.91
C TYR A 179 -24.62 -2.07 7.90
N VAL A 180 -24.66 -1.66 6.65
CA VAL A 180 -23.84 -2.22 5.58
C VAL A 180 -22.85 -1.14 5.16
N PRO A 181 -21.55 -1.28 5.44
CA PRO A 181 -20.55 -0.29 5.07
C PRO A 181 -20.56 0.01 3.57
N TYR A 182 -20.19 1.25 3.20
CA TYR A 182 -20.00 1.64 1.79
C TYR A 182 -18.76 1.00 1.17
N GLU A 183 -17.77 0.67 1.98
CA GLU A 183 -16.60 -0.09 1.57
C GLU A 183 -16.85 -1.59 1.80
N ASP A 184 -16.25 -2.44 0.96
CA ASP A 184 -16.37 -3.90 1.04
C ASP A 184 -15.62 -4.44 2.28
N HIS A 185 -16.09 -4.09 3.48
CA HIS A 185 -15.57 -4.67 4.71
C HIS A 185 -16.10 -6.09 4.90
N PRO A 186 -15.24 -7.06 5.19
CA PRO A 186 -15.73 -8.35 5.68
C PRO A 186 -16.54 -8.15 6.96
N ARG A 187 -17.79 -8.64 7.01
CA ARG A 187 -18.67 -8.46 8.17
C ARG A 187 -18.13 -9.05 9.47
N ASP A 188 -17.32 -10.08 9.38
CA ASP A 188 -16.63 -10.71 10.51
C ASP A 188 -15.50 -9.86 11.10
N LEU A 189 -15.15 -8.76 10.41
CA LEU A 189 -14.14 -7.80 10.90
C LEU A 189 -14.77 -6.60 11.63
N LEU A 190 -16.08 -6.44 11.60
CA LEU A 190 -16.77 -5.33 12.27
C LEU A 190 -16.84 -5.54 13.79
N THR A 191 -16.72 -4.44 14.54
CA THR A 191 -16.96 -4.42 15.99
C THR A 191 -18.42 -4.06 16.25
N SER A 192 -19.23 -5.03 16.70
CA SER A 192 -20.67 -4.86 16.86
C SER A 192 -21.05 -3.98 18.06
N VAL A 193 -21.66 -2.83 17.79
CA VAL A 193 -22.23 -1.96 18.81
C VAL A 193 -23.48 -2.55 19.43
N ASP A 194 -24.19 -3.44 18.72
CA ASP A 194 -25.29 -4.23 19.25
C ASP A 194 -24.83 -5.14 20.37
N VAL A 195 -23.68 -5.83 20.19
CA VAL A 195 -23.04 -6.63 21.26
C VAL A 195 -22.63 -5.74 22.44
N LEU A 196 -22.13 -4.53 22.19
CA LEU A 196 -21.81 -3.60 23.28
C LEU A 196 -23.07 -3.21 24.07
N ALA A 197 -24.18 -2.90 23.39
CA ALA A 197 -25.46 -2.63 24.02
C ALA A 197 -25.98 -3.81 24.84
N ASP A 198 -25.83 -5.04 24.35
CA ASP A 198 -26.18 -6.27 25.09
C ASP A 198 -25.33 -6.44 26.35
N ARG A 199 -24.04 -6.14 26.29
CA ARG A 199 -23.13 -6.16 27.47
C ARG A 199 -23.54 -5.13 28.53
N ILE A 200 -23.96 -3.93 28.13
CA ILE A 200 -24.49 -2.92 29.05
C ILE A 200 -25.75 -3.44 29.75
N VAL A 201 -26.67 -4.03 29.03
CA VAL A 201 -27.87 -4.65 29.63
C VAL A 201 -27.51 -5.81 30.56
N ALA A 202 -26.56 -6.65 30.15
CA ALA A 202 -26.07 -7.79 30.93
C ALA A 202 -25.38 -7.36 32.24
N SER A 203 -24.75 -6.18 32.27
CA SER A 203 -24.19 -5.60 33.52
C SER A 203 -25.24 -5.14 34.52
N GLY A 204 -26.51 -5.27 34.19
CA GLY A 204 -27.62 -4.96 35.05
C GLY A 204 -28.28 -3.59 34.85
N VAL A 205 -27.80 -2.77 33.90
CA VAL A 205 -28.38 -1.46 33.60
C VAL A 205 -29.81 -1.60 33.08
N ARG A 206 -30.75 -0.86 33.70
CA ARG A 206 -32.16 -0.75 33.33
C ARG A 206 -32.61 0.68 33.14
N THR A 207 -31.97 1.63 33.85
CA THR A 207 -32.27 3.03 33.75
C THR A 207 -31.00 3.86 33.78
N VAL A 208 -30.86 4.82 32.88
CA VAL A 208 -29.87 5.90 32.91
C VAL A 208 -30.64 7.19 33.19
N THR A 209 -30.41 7.82 34.35
CA THR A 209 -31.15 9.02 34.74
C THR A 209 -30.68 10.28 34.03
N GLY A 210 -29.46 10.25 33.46
CA GLY A 210 -28.91 11.29 32.62
C GLY A 210 -28.98 10.91 31.14
N SER A 211 -27.93 11.27 30.40
CA SER A 211 -27.77 11.10 28.95
C SER A 211 -26.76 10.01 28.64
N VAL A 212 -26.84 9.46 27.43
CA VAL A 212 -25.66 8.84 26.79
C VAL A 212 -24.79 9.96 26.23
N VAL A 213 -23.51 9.96 26.57
CA VAL A 213 -22.54 10.98 26.22
C VAL A 213 -21.42 10.36 25.39
N GLY A 214 -21.23 10.87 24.16
CA GLY A 214 -20.13 10.42 23.30
C GLY A 214 -18.84 11.15 23.65
N ASP A 215 -17.81 10.39 24.01
CA ASP A 215 -16.47 10.91 24.31
C ASP A 215 -15.49 10.52 23.20
N GLU A 216 -15.03 11.52 22.46
CA GLU A 216 -14.01 11.39 21.41
C GLU A 216 -12.67 12.02 21.77
N SER A 217 -12.47 12.35 23.07
CA SER A 217 -11.31 13.12 23.56
C SER A 217 -9.95 12.44 23.35
N ARG A 218 -9.94 11.19 22.87
CA ARG A 218 -8.72 10.47 22.52
C ARG A 218 -7.98 11.13 21.37
N TYR A 219 -8.70 11.68 20.40
CA TYR A 219 -8.17 12.39 19.23
C TYR A 219 -8.58 13.86 19.24
N ASP A 220 -8.01 14.63 18.31
CA ASP A 220 -8.48 15.99 18.03
C ASP A 220 -9.87 15.97 17.34
N THR A 221 -10.41 17.16 17.12
CA THR A 221 -11.73 17.32 16.46
C THR A 221 -11.60 17.71 15.00
N VAL A 222 -10.41 17.53 14.38
CA VAL A 222 -10.20 17.75 12.96
C VAL A 222 -10.75 16.55 12.19
N ARG A 223 -11.78 16.80 11.38
CA ARG A 223 -12.57 15.77 10.69
C ARG A 223 -12.00 15.33 9.35
N ASP A 224 -11.12 16.11 8.79
CA ASP A 224 -10.49 15.91 7.48
C ASP A 224 -9.00 16.18 7.55
N ALA A 225 -8.22 15.53 6.68
CA ALA A 225 -6.79 15.79 6.59
C ALA A 225 -6.51 16.98 5.65
N PRO A 226 -5.34 17.63 5.79
CA PRO A 226 -4.95 18.74 4.93
C PRO A 226 -4.99 18.38 3.44
N GLY A 227 -5.53 19.28 2.62
CA GLY A 227 -5.60 19.10 1.16
C GLY A 227 -6.76 18.24 0.65
N TRP A 228 -7.59 17.67 1.54
CA TRP A 228 -8.75 16.92 1.09
C TRP A 228 -9.83 17.83 0.50
N PRO A 229 -10.36 17.50 -0.70
CA PRO A 229 -11.61 18.08 -1.15
C PRO A 229 -12.77 17.68 -0.21
N SER A 230 -13.63 18.61 0.14
CA SER A 230 -14.79 18.35 1.03
C SER A 230 -15.69 17.21 0.54
N ARG A 231 -15.72 16.96 -0.77
CA ARG A 231 -16.47 15.84 -1.37
C ARG A 231 -16.00 14.46 -0.91
N TYR A 232 -14.77 14.28 -0.43
CA TYR A 232 -14.33 12.95 0.01
C TYR A 232 -15.18 12.39 1.15
N ILE A 233 -15.60 13.27 2.07
CA ILE A 233 -16.51 12.89 3.16
C ILE A 233 -17.95 12.72 2.62
N THR A 234 -18.45 13.64 1.79
CA THR A 234 -19.82 13.55 1.26
C THR A 234 -20.02 12.39 0.30
N ASP A 235 -19.01 12.07 -0.51
CA ASP A 235 -19.02 10.93 -1.45
C ASP A 235 -18.69 9.58 -0.78
N ALA A 236 -18.58 9.55 0.56
CA ALA A 236 -18.25 8.36 1.34
C ALA A 236 -16.90 7.70 0.96
N GLN A 237 -15.92 8.51 0.55
CA GLN A 237 -14.55 8.02 0.36
C GLN A 237 -13.84 7.79 1.71
N VAL A 238 -14.26 8.50 2.73
CA VAL A 238 -13.74 8.43 4.09
C VAL A 238 -14.81 8.96 5.05
N SER A 239 -14.85 8.47 6.28
CA SER A 239 -15.70 9.01 7.34
C SER A 239 -15.11 10.29 7.94
N PRO A 240 -15.91 11.17 8.54
CA PRO A 240 -15.39 12.24 9.40
C PRO A 240 -14.54 11.64 10.52
N LEU A 241 -13.28 12.07 10.62
CA LEU A 241 -12.31 11.47 11.54
C LEU A 241 -12.67 11.77 13.01
N SER A 242 -12.77 10.73 13.83
CA SER A 242 -13.04 10.81 15.27
C SER A 242 -12.54 9.55 15.97
N ALA A 243 -12.25 9.64 17.25
CA ALA A 243 -11.97 8.46 18.08
C ALA A 243 -13.20 7.58 18.31
N LEU A 244 -14.40 8.09 18.01
CA LEU A 244 -15.68 7.41 18.18
C LEU A 244 -16.52 7.58 16.90
N VAL A 245 -16.35 6.67 15.94
CA VAL A 245 -17.11 6.60 14.69
C VAL A 245 -17.94 5.33 14.71
N ILE A 246 -19.25 5.42 14.56
CA ILE A 246 -20.16 4.28 14.41
C ILE A 246 -20.87 4.41 13.06
N ASP A 247 -20.99 3.31 12.30
CA ASP A 247 -21.71 3.27 11.02
C ASP A 247 -21.19 4.34 10.04
N ASP A 248 -19.87 4.58 9.96
CA ASP A 248 -19.27 5.64 9.17
C ASP A 248 -19.88 7.03 9.42
N SER A 249 -20.40 7.25 10.64
CA SER A 249 -21.19 8.43 11.03
C SER A 249 -22.44 8.64 10.17
N ARG A 250 -23.07 7.60 9.60
CA ARG A 250 -24.24 7.68 8.73
C ARG A 250 -25.49 7.12 9.39
N ALA A 251 -26.61 7.81 9.17
CA ALA A 251 -27.89 7.43 9.78
C ALA A 251 -28.55 6.22 9.10
N THR A 252 -28.26 5.98 7.83
CA THR A 252 -28.83 4.89 7.04
C THR A 252 -27.73 3.99 6.49
N PRO A 253 -28.02 2.68 6.35
CA PRO A 253 -27.13 1.76 5.64
C PRO A 253 -26.81 2.30 4.24
N ALA A 254 -25.63 1.98 3.75
CA ALA A 254 -25.22 2.32 2.39
C ALA A 254 -26.25 1.80 1.41
N ALA A 255 -26.97 2.67 0.72
CA ALA A 255 -27.65 2.30 -0.49
C ALA A 255 -26.59 1.94 -1.53
N ILE A 256 -26.63 0.71 -2.03
CA ILE A 256 -25.71 0.23 -3.07
C ILE A 256 -25.87 1.08 -4.33
N GLU A 257 -27.07 1.63 -4.57
CA GLU A 257 -27.41 2.51 -5.66
C GLU A 257 -28.22 3.71 -5.15
N GLY A 258 -27.80 4.93 -5.48
CA GLY A 258 -28.53 6.16 -5.15
C GLY A 258 -27.68 7.21 -4.43
N PRO A 259 -28.28 8.36 -4.10
CA PRO A 259 -27.61 9.41 -3.36
C PRO A 259 -27.26 8.90 -1.96
N LYS A 260 -26.00 9.11 -1.56
CA LYS A 260 -25.51 8.77 -0.23
C LYS A 260 -25.96 9.82 0.77
N ASP A 261 -26.50 9.42 1.92
CA ASP A 261 -26.76 10.36 2.99
C ASP A 261 -25.47 11.01 3.47
N PRO A 262 -25.46 12.34 3.71
CA PRO A 262 -24.30 12.98 4.26
C PRO A 262 -24.01 12.39 5.67
N PRO A 263 -22.74 12.21 6.03
CA PRO A 263 -22.40 11.76 7.38
C PRO A 263 -22.73 12.84 8.40
N ALA A 264 -22.96 12.42 9.62
CA ALA A 264 -23.14 13.33 10.75
C ALA A 264 -21.86 14.17 10.95
N ALA A 265 -22.01 15.48 11.08
CA ALA A 265 -20.89 16.39 11.30
C ALA A 265 -20.21 16.19 12.67
N GLN A 266 -20.91 15.56 13.62
CA GLN A 266 -20.45 15.27 14.98
C GLN A 266 -20.51 13.76 15.22
N PRO A 267 -19.46 12.99 14.88
CA PRO A 267 -19.45 11.53 15.02
C PRO A 267 -19.77 11.04 16.44
N ALA A 268 -19.22 11.69 17.46
CA ALA A 268 -19.46 11.31 18.84
C ALA A 268 -20.93 11.53 19.28
N LEU A 269 -21.61 12.57 18.75
CA LEU A 269 -23.04 12.75 18.97
C LEU A 269 -23.85 11.62 18.29
N HIS A 270 -23.53 11.34 17.05
CA HIS A 270 -24.15 10.24 16.31
C HIS A 270 -23.98 8.91 17.04
N ALA A 271 -22.80 8.62 17.55
CA ALA A 271 -22.53 7.41 18.33
C ALA A 271 -23.39 7.35 19.62
N ALA A 272 -23.53 8.48 20.33
CA ALA A 272 -24.40 8.56 21.49
C ALA A 272 -25.89 8.36 21.16
N GLU A 273 -26.35 8.87 20.01
CA GLU A 273 -27.70 8.66 19.49
C GLU A 273 -27.96 7.21 19.12
N VAL A 274 -27.02 6.56 18.41
CA VAL A 274 -27.08 5.15 18.03
C VAL A 274 -27.16 4.28 19.28
N LEU A 275 -26.25 4.46 20.23
CA LEU A 275 -26.24 3.67 21.46
C LEU A 275 -27.51 3.91 22.32
N THR A 276 -27.99 5.15 22.38
CA THR A 276 -29.28 5.44 23.06
C THR A 276 -30.44 4.69 22.44
N ARG A 277 -30.51 4.65 21.11
CA ARG A 277 -31.52 3.91 20.35
C ARG A 277 -31.43 2.41 20.65
N LEU A 278 -30.26 1.83 20.60
CA LEU A 278 -30.02 0.40 20.87
C LEU A 278 -30.39 0.00 22.29
N LEU A 279 -30.04 0.85 23.29
CA LEU A 279 -30.40 0.63 24.68
C LEU A 279 -31.92 0.68 24.90
N ARG A 280 -32.62 1.66 24.30
CA ARG A 280 -34.08 1.77 24.35
C ARG A 280 -34.78 0.57 23.71
N GLN A 281 -34.26 0.08 22.60
CA GLN A 281 -34.76 -1.15 21.93
C GLN A 281 -34.65 -2.38 22.85
N ARG A 282 -33.68 -2.38 23.77
CA ARG A 282 -33.44 -3.44 24.77
C ARG A 282 -34.15 -3.20 26.11
N GLY A 283 -35.05 -2.21 26.15
CA GLY A 283 -35.87 -1.92 27.33
C GLY A 283 -35.17 -1.07 28.40
N VAL A 284 -34.00 -0.47 28.09
CA VAL A 284 -33.34 0.48 29.01
C VAL A 284 -33.99 1.83 28.86
N THR A 285 -34.41 2.45 30.01
CA THR A 285 -34.88 3.82 30.03
C THR A 285 -33.69 4.77 30.04
N VAL A 286 -33.57 5.64 29.05
CA VAL A 286 -32.60 6.73 28.99
C VAL A 286 -33.39 8.04 29.06
N VAL A 287 -33.23 8.81 30.15
CA VAL A 287 -34.05 10.00 30.44
C VAL A 287 -33.55 11.22 29.66
N GLY A 288 -32.24 11.43 29.65
CA GLY A 288 -31.61 12.59 29.01
C GLY A 288 -31.52 12.45 27.49
N THR A 289 -31.19 13.55 26.81
CA THR A 289 -30.90 13.59 25.37
C THR A 289 -29.41 13.29 25.13
N PRO A 290 -29.08 12.51 24.07
CA PRO A 290 -27.69 12.27 23.70
C PRO A 290 -26.89 13.57 23.50
N ARG A 291 -25.64 13.58 23.92
CA ARG A 291 -24.75 14.73 23.76
C ARG A 291 -23.28 14.32 23.65
N VAL A 292 -22.42 15.27 23.32
CA VAL A 292 -20.96 15.11 23.31
C VAL A 292 -20.37 15.63 24.60
N GLY A 293 -19.32 14.99 25.12
CA GLY A 293 -18.56 15.45 26.26
C GLY A 293 -17.53 14.42 26.71
N ALA A 294 -16.46 14.87 27.35
CA ALA A 294 -15.46 13.98 27.91
C ALA A 294 -15.95 13.32 29.20
N ALA A 295 -15.64 12.04 29.38
CA ALA A 295 -15.89 11.33 30.62
C ALA A 295 -15.04 11.94 31.76
N PRO A 296 -15.61 12.24 32.94
CA PRO A 296 -14.84 12.70 34.09
C PRO A 296 -13.80 11.65 34.52
N ALA A 297 -12.69 12.13 35.08
CA ALA A 297 -11.73 11.24 35.69
C ALA A 297 -12.37 10.46 36.85
N GLY A 298 -12.03 9.17 36.96
CA GLY A 298 -12.55 8.31 38.04
C GLY A 298 -13.89 7.64 37.74
N THR A 299 -14.42 7.74 36.53
CA THR A 299 -15.57 6.93 36.09
C THR A 299 -15.25 5.43 36.18
N THR A 300 -16.28 4.63 36.45
CA THR A 300 -16.19 3.17 36.47
C THR A 300 -16.73 2.58 35.17
N GLU A 301 -15.96 1.70 34.56
CA GLU A 301 -16.42 0.99 33.39
C GLU A 301 -17.57 0.04 33.73
N VAL A 302 -18.63 0.11 32.93
CA VAL A 302 -19.86 -0.69 33.03
C VAL A 302 -19.82 -1.83 32.01
N ALA A 303 -19.30 -1.54 30.83
CA ALA A 303 -19.14 -2.50 29.72
C ALA A 303 -18.06 -1.99 28.77
N GLY A 304 -17.54 -2.87 27.90
CA GLY A 304 -16.61 -2.48 26.87
C GLY A 304 -16.55 -3.53 25.77
N ILE A 305 -15.96 -3.14 24.65
CA ILE A 305 -15.71 -4.01 23.49
C ILE A 305 -14.38 -3.64 22.85
N ASP A 306 -13.69 -4.67 22.35
CA ASP A 306 -12.41 -4.52 21.70
C ASP A 306 -12.56 -4.66 20.19
N SER A 307 -11.78 -3.87 19.44
CA SER A 307 -11.65 -3.96 18.00
C SER A 307 -11.03 -5.29 17.55
N PRO A 308 -11.05 -5.62 16.26
CA PRO A 308 -10.06 -6.52 15.67
C PRO A 308 -8.64 -6.06 15.99
N THR A 309 -7.66 -6.95 15.84
CA THR A 309 -6.25 -6.61 16.05
C THR A 309 -5.75 -5.61 14.99
N VAL A 310 -4.70 -4.85 15.31
CA VAL A 310 -4.04 -3.97 14.33
C VAL A 310 -3.62 -4.75 13.09
N SER A 311 -3.19 -6.02 13.23
CA SER A 311 -2.87 -6.88 12.09
C SER A 311 -4.08 -7.14 11.17
N GLN A 312 -5.24 -7.42 11.74
CA GLN A 312 -6.49 -7.63 10.97
C GLN A 312 -6.96 -6.33 10.30
N LEU A 313 -6.84 -5.19 11.00
CA LEU A 313 -7.15 -3.88 10.43
C LEU A 313 -6.17 -3.51 9.32
N ALA A 314 -4.87 -3.82 9.48
CA ALA A 314 -3.84 -3.61 8.44
C ALA A 314 -4.09 -4.48 7.20
N GLU A 315 -4.53 -5.72 7.36
CA GLU A 315 -4.96 -6.57 6.26
C GLU A 315 -6.15 -5.97 5.51
N GLN A 316 -7.18 -5.57 6.23
CA GLN A 316 -8.40 -4.99 5.68
C GLN A 316 -8.10 -3.71 4.89
N LEU A 317 -7.40 -2.73 5.48
CA LEU A 317 -7.05 -1.48 4.79
C LEU A 317 -6.16 -1.70 3.57
N THR A 318 -5.34 -2.73 3.57
CA THR A 318 -4.45 -3.04 2.44
C THR A 318 -5.21 -3.73 1.31
N ARG A 319 -6.07 -4.71 1.62
CA ARG A 319 -6.83 -5.50 0.64
C ARG A 319 -7.98 -4.72 0.02
N PHE A 320 -8.76 -4.02 0.84
CA PHE A 320 -9.96 -3.30 0.41
C PHE A 320 -9.74 -1.80 0.23
N SER A 321 -8.55 -1.31 0.61
CA SER A 321 -8.18 0.11 0.46
C SER A 321 -8.94 1.06 1.38
N ASP A 322 -9.35 0.61 2.57
CA ASP A 322 -10.10 1.40 3.54
C ASP A 322 -9.35 2.67 3.96
N ASN A 323 -9.97 3.81 3.70
CA ASN A 323 -9.39 5.11 4.00
C ASN A 323 -9.58 5.48 5.48
N THR A 324 -10.76 5.22 6.03
CA THR A 324 -11.09 5.54 7.43
C THR A 324 -10.15 4.82 8.38
N THR A 325 -9.98 3.50 8.21
CA THR A 325 -9.04 2.70 9.00
C THR A 325 -7.61 3.24 8.88
N SER A 326 -7.17 3.63 7.68
CA SER A 326 -5.83 4.20 7.49
C SER A 326 -5.62 5.48 8.30
N GLU A 327 -6.58 6.39 8.27
CA GLU A 327 -6.48 7.68 8.96
C GLU A 327 -6.54 7.52 10.48
N LEU A 328 -7.42 6.66 10.99
CA LEU A 328 -7.52 6.43 12.42
C LEU A 328 -6.29 5.72 12.97
N LEU A 329 -5.68 4.80 12.21
CA LEU A 329 -4.38 4.21 12.57
C LEU A 329 -3.27 5.26 12.61
N VAL A 330 -3.24 6.23 11.67
CA VAL A 330 -2.27 7.33 11.71
C VAL A 330 -2.49 8.20 12.96
N LYS A 331 -3.73 8.57 13.31
CA LYS A 331 -4.00 9.30 14.55
C LYS A 331 -3.58 8.51 15.80
N GLU A 332 -3.76 7.19 15.79
CA GLU A 332 -3.34 6.34 16.90
C GLU A 332 -1.81 6.22 17.00
N ILE A 333 -1.11 6.14 15.85
CA ILE A 333 0.35 6.21 15.80
C ILE A 333 0.84 7.52 16.42
N GLY A 334 0.22 8.66 16.08
CA GLY A 334 0.50 9.96 16.67
C GLY A 334 0.28 9.97 18.18
N LYS A 335 -0.86 9.43 18.62
CA LYS A 335 -1.20 9.29 20.06
C LYS A 335 -0.16 8.47 20.80
N ARG A 336 0.28 7.37 20.23
CA ARG A 336 1.29 6.46 20.80
C ARG A 336 2.68 7.10 20.86
N ALA A 337 3.06 7.85 19.82
CA ALA A 337 4.41 8.42 19.68
C ALA A 337 4.61 9.71 20.49
N SER A 338 3.58 10.58 20.60
CA SER A 338 3.71 11.92 21.18
C SER A 338 2.63 12.27 22.21
N GLY A 339 1.63 11.41 22.41
CA GLY A 339 0.45 11.73 23.22
C GLY A 339 -0.63 12.49 22.47
N ALA A 340 -0.38 12.95 21.25
CA ALA A 340 -1.32 13.71 20.41
C ALA A 340 -1.97 12.81 19.35
N GLY A 341 -3.27 12.59 19.45
CA GLY A 341 -4.04 11.84 18.47
C GLY A 341 -4.44 12.73 17.29
N THR A 342 -3.47 13.17 16.49
CA THR A 342 -3.66 14.06 15.34
C THR A 342 -3.04 13.45 14.08
N THR A 343 -3.53 13.81 12.90
CA THR A 343 -2.96 13.39 11.62
C THR A 343 -1.51 13.86 11.48
N GLU A 344 -1.20 15.09 11.89
CA GLU A 344 0.15 15.67 11.84
C GLU A 344 1.14 14.86 12.69
N ALA A 345 0.80 14.58 13.94
CA ALA A 345 1.67 13.78 14.81
C ALA A 345 1.87 12.36 14.28
N GLY A 346 0.83 11.78 13.69
CA GLY A 346 0.88 10.45 13.12
C GLY A 346 1.75 10.37 11.87
N THR A 347 1.57 11.27 10.91
CA THR A 347 2.38 11.33 9.68
C THR A 347 3.84 11.61 9.99
N ALA A 348 4.12 12.50 10.97
CA ALA A 348 5.48 12.73 11.46
C ALA A 348 6.11 11.45 12.03
N ALA A 349 5.36 10.68 12.84
CA ALA A 349 5.83 9.43 13.42
C ALA A 349 6.06 8.34 12.36
N VAL A 350 5.21 8.26 11.33
CA VAL A 350 5.41 7.37 10.18
C VAL A 350 6.66 7.76 9.40
N ALA A 351 6.86 9.06 9.12
CA ALA A 351 8.07 9.53 8.45
C ALA A 351 9.34 9.20 9.25
N ASP A 352 9.31 9.37 10.56
CA ASP A 352 10.41 8.99 11.45
C ASP A 352 10.66 7.47 11.46
N TRP A 353 9.60 6.67 11.41
CA TRP A 353 9.72 5.22 11.27
C TRP A 353 10.40 4.83 9.95
N VAL A 354 10.03 5.46 8.82
CA VAL A 354 10.67 5.25 7.51
C VAL A 354 12.17 5.52 7.59
N ARG A 355 12.58 6.66 8.19
CA ARG A 355 14.00 7.03 8.38
C ARG A 355 14.76 6.01 9.22
N ARG A 356 14.21 5.62 10.39
CA ARG A 356 14.83 4.61 11.27
C ARG A 356 14.89 3.22 10.63
N SER A 357 14.01 2.94 9.69
CA SER A 357 13.98 1.68 8.93
C SER A 357 15.00 1.62 7.81
N SER A 358 15.84 2.65 7.63
CA SER A 358 16.82 2.75 6.55
C SER A 358 16.21 2.61 5.16
N LEU A 359 14.96 3.03 5.01
CA LEU A 359 14.26 3.10 3.72
C LEU A 359 14.62 4.42 3.01
N PRO A 360 14.53 4.49 1.67
CA PRO A 360 14.75 5.73 0.92
C PRO A 360 13.84 6.87 1.39
N THR A 361 14.39 8.04 1.66
CA THR A 361 13.67 9.21 2.21
C THR A 361 13.89 10.50 1.43
N GLU A 362 14.60 10.43 0.29
CA GLU A 362 14.92 11.59 -0.55
C GLU A 362 13.64 12.31 -1.01
N VAL A 363 12.57 11.54 -1.16
CA VAL A 363 11.24 12.04 -1.48
C VAL A 363 10.27 11.39 -0.50
N LEU A 364 9.95 12.09 0.58
CA LEU A 364 8.99 11.63 1.59
C LEU A 364 8.25 12.82 2.18
N ASP A 365 7.02 13.02 1.73
CA ASP A 365 6.12 14.04 2.26
C ASP A 365 4.75 13.41 2.52
N LEU A 366 4.32 13.42 3.76
CA LEU A 366 3.11 12.72 4.21
C LEU A 366 2.12 13.72 4.77
N ALA A 367 1.02 13.96 4.05
CA ALA A 367 -0.07 14.83 4.47
C ALA A 367 -1.20 14.05 5.18
N ASP A 368 -1.34 12.75 4.87
CA ASP A 368 -2.35 11.86 5.44
C ASP A 368 -1.84 10.42 5.52
N GLY A 369 -2.68 9.49 5.94
CA GLY A 369 -2.36 8.07 6.04
C GLY A 369 -2.93 7.21 4.92
N SER A 370 -3.96 7.68 4.23
CA SER A 370 -4.70 6.91 3.22
C SER A 370 -4.18 7.12 1.80
N GLY A 371 -3.51 8.24 1.55
CA GLY A 371 -3.08 8.67 0.23
C GLY A 371 -4.17 9.44 -0.54
N LEU A 372 -5.21 9.90 0.13
CA LEU A 372 -6.25 10.75 -0.48
C LEU A 372 -5.74 12.16 -0.78
N SER A 373 -4.82 12.69 0.05
CA SER A 373 -4.27 14.02 -0.17
C SER A 373 -3.36 14.05 -1.40
N PRO A 374 -3.57 15.01 -2.31
CA PRO A 374 -2.68 15.23 -3.45
C PRO A 374 -1.31 15.80 -3.04
N ASP A 375 -1.13 16.16 -1.76
CA ASP A 375 0.11 16.72 -1.24
C ASP A 375 1.11 15.64 -0.81
N ASN A 376 0.69 14.38 -0.70
CA ASN A 376 1.60 13.28 -0.43
C ASN A 376 2.65 13.11 -1.54
N ARG A 377 3.90 12.88 -1.17
CA ARG A 377 4.99 12.55 -2.10
C ARG A 377 5.78 11.36 -1.59
N VAL A 378 5.95 10.37 -2.46
CA VAL A 378 6.82 9.21 -2.25
C VAL A 378 7.53 8.89 -3.56
N SER A 379 8.45 7.91 -3.53
CA SER A 379 9.09 7.39 -4.74
C SER A 379 8.79 5.90 -4.93
N CYS A 380 8.88 5.41 -6.17
CA CYS A 380 8.83 3.97 -6.43
C CYS A 380 9.98 3.23 -5.73
N ALA A 381 11.13 3.89 -5.57
CA ALA A 381 12.26 3.34 -4.81
C ALA A 381 11.88 3.06 -3.35
N LEU A 382 11.16 3.97 -2.69
CA LEU A 382 10.68 3.77 -1.33
C LEU A 382 9.69 2.60 -1.24
N LEU A 383 8.70 2.55 -2.13
CA LEU A 383 7.68 1.50 -2.12
C LEU A 383 8.28 0.11 -2.35
N VAL A 384 9.21 -0.02 -3.31
CA VAL A 384 9.88 -1.29 -3.59
C VAL A 384 10.82 -1.69 -2.44
N ALA A 385 11.56 -0.74 -1.87
CA ALA A 385 12.42 -1.03 -0.72
C ALA A 385 11.61 -1.52 0.50
N LEU A 386 10.42 -0.95 0.74
CA LEU A 386 9.51 -1.42 1.78
C LEU A 386 9.05 -2.88 1.52
N LEU A 387 8.65 -3.18 0.28
CA LEU A 387 8.25 -4.53 -0.11
C LEU A 387 9.41 -5.52 0.04
N GLU A 388 10.60 -5.19 -0.47
CA GLU A 388 11.79 -6.05 -0.33
C GLU A 388 12.17 -6.28 1.14
N ARG A 389 12.09 -5.26 1.99
CA ARG A 389 12.31 -5.38 3.43
C ARG A 389 11.32 -6.36 4.08
N ALA A 390 10.05 -6.28 3.71
CA ALA A 390 9.03 -7.18 4.22
C ALA A 390 9.22 -8.61 3.71
N GLY A 391 9.55 -8.78 2.44
CA GLY A 391 9.71 -10.06 1.78
C GLY A 391 8.43 -10.63 1.16
N PRO A 392 8.57 -11.53 0.18
CA PRO A 392 7.43 -12.08 -0.57
C PRO A 392 6.52 -13.00 0.26
N ASP A 393 7.02 -13.57 1.36
CA ASP A 393 6.28 -14.49 2.24
C ASP A 393 5.81 -13.83 3.54
N SER A 394 5.91 -12.50 3.63
CA SER A 394 5.50 -11.73 4.81
C SER A 394 3.97 -11.62 4.95
N ALA A 395 3.54 -11.21 6.14
CA ALA A 395 2.17 -10.83 6.40
C ALA A 395 1.70 -9.72 5.43
N LEU A 396 2.50 -8.66 5.25
CA LEU A 396 2.19 -7.58 4.28
C LEU A 396 1.92 -8.14 2.89
N ALA A 397 2.74 -9.06 2.39
CA ALA A 397 2.54 -9.68 1.09
C ALA A 397 1.26 -10.53 1.02
N SER A 398 0.82 -11.14 2.12
CA SER A 398 -0.42 -11.92 2.19
C SER A 398 -1.67 -11.04 2.20
N TRP A 399 -1.56 -9.82 2.74
CA TRP A 399 -2.66 -8.85 2.81
C TRP A 399 -2.99 -8.18 1.49
N LEU A 400 -2.06 -8.17 0.52
CA LEU A 400 -2.27 -7.56 -0.78
C LEU A 400 -3.44 -8.20 -1.53
N ALA A 401 -4.22 -7.38 -2.24
CA ALA A 401 -5.29 -7.85 -3.10
C ALA A 401 -4.74 -8.77 -4.21
N ARG A 402 -5.56 -9.75 -4.61
CA ARG A 402 -5.25 -10.71 -5.66
C ARG A 402 -6.31 -10.69 -6.76
N PRO A 403 -5.93 -10.83 -8.03
CA PRO A 403 -6.89 -10.94 -9.11
C PRO A 403 -7.89 -12.09 -8.91
N GLY A 404 -9.17 -11.79 -9.15
CA GLY A 404 -10.25 -12.78 -9.01
C GLY A 404 -10.60 -13.20 -7.58
N GLN A 405 -10.09 -12.50 -6.55
CA GLN A 405 -10.43 -12.69 -5.14
C GLN A 405 -11.02 -11.39 -4.56
N PRO A 406 -11.83 -11.47 -3.48
CA PRO A 406 -12.36 -10.28 -2.83
C PRO A 406 -11.26 -9.26 -2.50
N GLY A 407 -11.46 -8.01 -2.91
CA GLY A 407 -10.50 -6.92 -2.78
C GLY A 407 -10.38 -6.09 -4.05
N THR A 408 -9.50 -5.10 -4.04
CA THR A 408 -9.41 -4.10 -5.12
C THR A 408 -8.91 -4.63 -6.48
N LEU A 409 -8.51 -5.90 -6.57
CA LEU A 409 -8.14 -6.57 -7.82
C LEU A 409 -9.15 -7.64 -8.26
N GLN A 410 -10.33 -7.72 -7.61
CA GLN A 410 -11.32 -8.76 -7.89
C GLN A 410 -11.64 -8.88 -9.40
N ASP A 411 -11.86 -7.77 -10.07
CA ASP A 411 -12.25 -7.71 -11.48
C ASP A 411 -11.09 -7.41 -12.44
N ARG A 412 -9.87 -7.20 -11.90
CA ARG A 412 -8.67 -6.90 -12.67
C ARG A 412 -7.81 -8.15 -12.83
N MET A 413 -7.28 -8.38 -14.04
CA MET A 413 -6.40 -9.53 -14.36
C MET A 413 -7.01 -10.90 -14.02
N ALA A 414 -8.31 -10.98 -13.69
CA ALA A 414 -8.96 -12.19 -13.21
C ALA A 414 -9.07 -13.31 -14.27
N GLY A 415 -9.07 -12.94 -15.54
CA GLY A 415 -9.22 -13.85 -16.69
C GLY A 415 -7.92 -14.13 -17.46
N ASP A 416 -6.76 -13.67 -16.96
CA ASP A 416 -5.51 -13.79 -17.70
C ASP A 416 -4.40 -14.54 -16.92
N GLU A 417 -3.21 -14.62 -17.52
CA GLU A 417 -2.06 -15.31 -16.96
C GLU A 417 -1.50 -14.65 -15.68
N LEU A 418 -1.85 -13.40 -15.42
CA LEU A 418 -1.44 -12.65 -14.20
C LEU A 418 -2.24 -13.06 -12.97
N ARG A 419 -3.38 -13.76 -13.12
CA ARG A 419 -4.33 -14.07 -12.06
C ARG A 419 -3.66 -14.62 -10.80
N ASP A 420 -2.85 -15.64 -10.94
CA ASP A 420 -2.20 -16.34 -9.81
C ASP A 420 -0.77 -15.85 -9.54
N ARG A 421 -0.35 -14.80 -10.25
CA ARG A 421 1.03 -14.31 -10.27
C ARG A 421 1.19 -12.95 -9.63
N VAL A 422 0.10 -12.20 -9.44
CA VAL A 422 0.12 -10.83 -8.91
C VAL A 422 -0.59 -10.77 -7.58
N ARG A 423 -0.02 -10.03 -6.67
CA ARG A 423 -0.64 -9.54 -5.44
C ARG A 423 -0.16 -8.12 -5.22
N ALA A 424 -1.08 -7.18 -5.15
CA ALA A 424 -0.71 -5.78 -5.15
C ALA A 424 -1.72 -4.88 -4.43
N LYS A 425 -1.22 -3.75 -3.96
CA LYS A 425 -2.00 -2.60 -3.56
C LYS A 425 -2.28 -1.73 -4.77
N THR A 426 -3.53 -1.42 -5.00
CA THR A 426 -3.99 -0.46 -6.00
C THR A 426 -4.05 0.94 -5.42
N GLY A 427 -4.00 1.96 -6.28
CA GLY A 427 -4.28 3.33 -5.90
C GLY A 427 -4.90 4.12 -7.05
N SER A 428 -5.86 4.97 -6.72
CA SER A 428 -6.59 5.76 -7.71
C SER A 428 -6.98 7.11 -7.12
N LEU A 429 -6.64 8.18 -7.82
CA LEU A 429 -7.20 9.53 -7.68
C LEU A 429 -7.60 10.01 -9.07
N ASN A 430 -8.16 11.22 -9.18
CA ASN A 430 -8.58 11.74 -10.48
C ASN A 430 -7.48 11.74 -11.56
N ASN A 431 -6.24 11.97 -11.13
CA ASN A 431 -5.07 12.08 -12.00
C ASN A 431 -3.95 11.11 -11.62
N VAL A 432 -4.25 10.04 -10.85
CA VAL A 432 -3.28 9.05 -10.40
C VAL A 432 -3.82 7.64 -10.58
N ARG A 433 -2.97 6.76 -11.12
CA ARG A 433 -3.13 5.31 -11.03
C ARG A 433 -1.85 4.71 -10.48
N SER A 434 -1.97 3.82 -9.51
CA SER A 434 -0.80 3.17 -8.94
C SER A 434 -1.05 1.69 -8.63
N LEU A 435 0.01 0.90 -8.74
CA LEU A 435 0.02 -0.52 -8.44
C LEU A 435 1.39 -0.91 -7.87
N SER A 436 1.43 -1.46 -6.67
CA SER A 436 2.68 -1.89 -6.04
C SER A 436 2.51 -3.19 -5.28
N GLY A 437 3.46 -4.09 -5.38
CA GLY A 437 3.36 -5.38 -4.72
C GLY A 437 4.38 -6.40 -5.21
N TRP A 438 3.93 -7.63 -5.32
CA TRP A 438 4.73 -8.77 -5.75
C TRP A 438 4.15 -9.39 -7.03
N PHE A 439 5.04 -9.66 -7.96
CA PHE A 439 4.78 -10.36 -9.20
C PHE A 439 5.68 -11.60 -9.28
N THR A 440 5.12 -12.73 -9.73
CA THR A 440 5.87 -13.98 -9.88
C THR A 440 5.87 -14.38 -11.36
N PRO A 441 6.96 -14.14 -12.11
CA PRO A 441 7.13 -14.61 -13.48
C PRO A 441 6.98 -16.13 -13.61
N ARG A 442 6.95 -16.65 -14.83
CA ARG A 442 6.87 -18.11 -15.11
C ARG A 442 8.03 -18.91 -14.49
N SER A 443 9.18 -18.26 -14.29
CA SER A 443 10.33 -18.84 -13.59
C SER A 443 10.10 -19.16 -12.11
N GLY A 444 9.06 -18.58 -11.50
CA GLY A 444 8.78 -18.69 -10.07
C GLY A 444 9.59 -17.74 -9.17
N GLN A 445 10.47 -16.91 -9.74
CA GLN A 445 11.31 -15.97 -8.97
C GLN A 445 10.54 -14.69 -8.64
N PRO A 446 10.27 -14.36 -7.37
CA PRO A 446 9.50 -13.18 -7.01
C PRO A 446 10.17 -11.88 -7.44
N VAL A 447 9.37 -10.94 -7.92
CA VAL A 447 9.74 -9.57 -8.29
C VAL A 447 8.90 -8.61 -7.47
N ALA A 448 9.55 -7.77 -6.67
CA ALA A 448 8.90 -6.63 -6.03
C ALA A 448 8.74 -5.51 -7.06
N PHE A 449 7.59 -4.87 -7.11
CA PHE A 449 7.35 -3.81 -8.07
C PHE A 449 6.53 -2.65 -7.49
N ALA A 450 6.77 -1.48 -8.05
CA ALA A 450 5.95 -0.29 -7.88
C ALA A 450 5.84 0.44 -9.21
N MET A 451 4.63 0.84 -9.55
CA MET A 451 4.30 1.72 -10.66
C MET A 451 3.33 2.78 -10.16
N VAL A 452 3.69 4.03 -10.33
CA VAL A 452 2.84 5.17 -10.00
C VAL A 452 2.79 6.08 -11.21
N ILE A 453 1.62 6.23 -11.78
CA ILE A 453 1.36 7.03 -12.98
C ILE A 453 0.58 8.27 -12.53
N ASN A 454 1.22 9.43 -12.63
CA ASN A 454 0.59 10.72 -12.41
C ASN A 454 0.36 11.40 -13.76
N THR A 455 -0.84 11.87 -14.03
CA THR A 455 -1.16 12.59 -15.26
C THR A 455 -1.46 14.05 -14.98
N THR A 456 -1.24 14.90 -15.96
CA THR A 456 -1.64 16.32 -15.89
C THR A 456 -3.09 16.54 -16.36
N ALA A 457 -3.67 15.54 -17.03
CA ALA A 457 -5.06 15.57 -17.47
C ALA A 457 -5.99 15.17 -16.33
N SER A 458 -7.05 15.89 -16.11
CA SER A 458 -8.13 15.48 -15.21
C SER A 458 -8.87 14.27 -15.84
N GLY A 459 -8.90 13.14 -15.14
CA GLY A 459 -9.55 11.93 -15.59
C GLY A 459 -8.55 10.88 -16.08
N ALA A 460 -7.65 10.44 -15.19
CA ALA A 460 -6.90 9.20 -15.40
C ALA A 460 -7.93 8.09 -15.64
N ASP A 461 -7.93 7.52 -16.85
CA ASP A 461 -8.90 6.53 -17.25
C ASP A 461 -8.34 5.10 -17.10
N ARG A 462 -9.08 4.11 -17.58
CA ARG A 462 -8.64 2.72 -17.56
C ARG A 462 -7.39 2.46 -18.41
N GLY A 463 -6.99 3.40 -19.27
CA GLY A 463 -5.80 3.28 -20.10
C GLY A 463 -4.52 3.18 -19.26
N GLU A 464 -4.41 3.99 -18.18
CA GLU A 464 -3.23 3.93 -17.31
C GLU A 464 -3.21 2.67 -16.43
N GLU A 465 -4.37 2.10 -16.08
CA GLU A 465 -4.42 0.79 -15.42
C GLU A 465 -3.90 -0.32 -16.36
N VAL A 466 -4.26 -0.25 -17.64
CA VAL A 466 -3.81 -1.20 -18.67
C VAL A 466 -2.29 -1.13 -18.85
N LEU A 467 -1.65 0.04 -18.77
CA LEU A 467 -0.20 0.17 -18.86
C LEU A 467 0.51 -0.64 -17.78
N SER A 468 0.01 -0.60 -16.54
CA SER A 468 0.59 -1.39 -15.45
C SER A 468 0.47 -2.90 -15.67
N GLU A 469 -0.65 -3.35 -16.22
CA GLU A 469 -0.87 -4.75 -16.54
C GLU A 469 -0.04 -5.18 -17.75
N GLN A 470 0.11 -4.33 -18.77
CA GLN A 470 0.96 -4.59 -19.93
C GLN A 470 2.43 -4.77 -19.52
N LEU A 471 2.94 -3.92 -18.62
CA LEU A 471 4.29 -4.07 -18.11
C LEU A 471 4.49 -5.40 -17.37
N LEU A 472 3.56 -5.82 -16.52
CA LEU A 472 3.67 -7.11 -15.85
C LEU A 472 3.59 -8.28 -16.84
N ARG A 473 2.79 -8.16 -17.92
CA ARG A 473 2.72 -9.18 -18.97
C ARG A 473 4.02 -9.27 -19.77
N SER A 474 4.68 -8.15 -20.09
CA SER A 474 5.97 -8.17 -20.78
C SER A 474 7.04 -8.92 -19.98
N GLU A 475 6.96 -8.87 -18.64
CA GLU A 475 7.94 -9.48 -17.74
C GLU A 475 7.61 -10.93 -17.33
N LEU A 476 6.56 -11.54 -17.87
CA LEU A 476 6.20 -12.94 -17.59
C LEU A 476 7.33 -13.94 -17.87
N GLY A 477 8.19 -13.65 -18.83
CA GLY A 477 9.35 -14.47 -19.20
C GLY A 477 10.61 -14.23 -18.38
N TYR A 478 10.66 -13.21 -17.52
CA TYR A 478 11.87 -12.91 -16.72
C TYR A 478 12.21 -14.07 -15.74
N PRO A 479 13.48 -14.44 -15.51
CA PRO A 479 14.72 -13.97 -16.15
C PRO A 479 15.12 -14.76 -17.43
N GLU A 480 14.21 -15.46 -18.06
CA GLU A 480 14.49 -16.26 -19.25
C GLU A 480 14.73 -15.37 -20.47
N VAL A 481 15.83 -15.62 -21.17
CA VAL A 481 16.12 -14.99 -22.46
C VAL A 481 15.94 -16.05 -23.56
N PRO A 482 15.07 -15.83 -24.55
CA PRO A 482 14.88 -16.77 -25.65
C PRO A 482 16.22 -17.19 -26.28
N GLY A 483 16.46 -18.51 -26.36
CA GLY A 483 17.70 -19.06 -26.87
C GLY A 483 18.87 -19.17 -25.88
N LEU A 484 18.82 -18.54 -24.71
CA LEU A 484 19.83 -18.72 -23.63
C LEU A 484 19.43 -19.77 -22.62
N GLY A 485 18.15 -20.06 -22.43
CA GLY A 485 17.67 -21.11 -21.52
C GLY A 485 18.21 -22.50 -21.88
N ASP A 486 18.41 -22.78 -23.16
CA ASP A 486 19.00 -24.01 -23.63
C ASP A 486 20.51 -24.13 -23.35
N LEU A 487 21.15 -23.01 -23.01
CA LEU A 487 22.57 -22.92 -22.65
C LEU A 487 22.82 -23.04 -21.14
N ALA A 488 21.76 -22.92 -20.33
CA ALA A 488 21.88 -23.06 -18.89
C ALA A 488 22.36 -24.47 -18.47
N PRO A 489 23.15 -24.61 -17.39
CA PRO A 489 23.53 -25.91 -16.85
C PRO A 489 22.26 -26.71 -16.51
N ARG A 490 22.07 -27.86 -17.18
CA ARG A 490 21.00 -28.77 -16.77
C ARG A 490 21.43 -29.53 -15.52
N ALA A 491 20.57 -29.64 -14.54
CA ALA A 491 20.80 -30.52 -13.41
C ALA A 491 21.11 -31.95 -13.90
N PRO A 492 22.06 -32.66 -13.30
CA PRO A 492 22.31 -34.04 -13.64
C PRO A 492 21.02 -34.85 -13.48
N ARG A 493 20.62 -35.61 -14.48
CA ARG A 493 19.49 -36.54 -14.34
C ARG A 493 19.84 -37.53 -13.24
N PRO A 494 18.93 -37.78 -12.30
CA PRO A 494 19.12 -38.88 -11.36
C PRO A 494 19.31 -40.18 -12.14
N ALA A 495 20.25 -40.98 -11.70
CA ALA A 495 20.60 -42.26 -12.30
C ALA A 495 19.47 -43.30 -12.17
#